data_14fd51626a205a29f83435cfdca2ebb4
#
_entry.id   14fd51626a205a29f83435cfdca2ebb4
#
_cell.length_a   1.000
_cell.length_b   1.000
_cell.length_c   1.000
_cell.angle_alpha   90.00
_cell.angle_beta   90.00
_cell.angle_gamma   90.00
#
_symmetry.space_group_name_H-M   'P 1'
#
loop_
_entity.id
_entity.type
_entity.pdbx_description
1 polymer ?
#
loop_
_entity_poly.entity_id
_entity_poly.type
_entity_poly.pdbx_seq_one_letter_code
_entity_poly.pdbx_strand_id
1 'polypeptide(L)'
;MARKKIGLIGAGQIGGNLAHLAAAKELGDVVLFDIPAAEGAAKGKALDITQLLPIGGAGARLVGTSSYDEVAGADVCIITAGIPRKPGMSREDLLGTNIPSVCVRVAANGQRLVR
;
A
#
# COMPACT_ATOMS: atom_id res chain seq x y z
N MET A 1 -17.20 5.74 -16.51
CA MET A 1 -15.78 6.07 -16.23
C MET A 1 -15.16 5.01 -15.34
N ALA A 2 -13.95 4.59 -15.66
CA ALA A 2 -13.22 3.70 -14.78
C ALA A 2 -12.86 4.42 -13.47
N ARG A 3 -12.94 3.72 -12.34
CA ARG A 3 -12.48 4.24 -11.04
C ARG A 3 -10.97 4.49 -11.08
N LYS A 4 -10.52 5.49 -10.37
CA LYS A 4 -9.09 5.72 -10.14
C LYS A 4 -8.49 4.56 -9.37
N LYS A 5 -7.23 4.26 -9.63
CA LYS A 5 -6.49 3.19 -8.98
C LYS A 5 -5.43 3.78 -8.05
N ILE A 6 -5.46 3.36 -6.80
CA ILE A 6 -4.54 3.83 -5.75
C ILE A 6 -3.67 2.65 -5.32
N GLY A 7 -2.37 2.76 -5.53
CA GLY A 7 -1.39 1.79 -5.06
C GLY A 7 -0.83 2.21 -3.70
N LEU A 8 -1.00 1.36 -2.70
CA LEU A 8 -0.41 1.54 -1.37
C LEU A 8 0.73 0.53 -1.19
N ILE A 9 1.94 1.03 -1.13
CA ILE A 9 3.15 0.22 -1.00
C ILE A 9 3.54 0.14 0.47
N GLY A 10 3.23 -0.98 1.08
CA GLY A 10 3.37 -1.23 2.51
C GLY A 10 2.01 -1.49 3.16
N ALA A 11 1.77 -2.72 3.58
CA ALA A 11 0.53 -3.16 4.21
C ALA A 11 0.62 -3.19 5.75
N GLY A 12 1.47 -2.36 6.32
CA GLY A 12 1.58 -2.17 7.76
C GLY A 12 0.37 -1.43 8.35
N GLN A 13 0.54 -0.85 9.52
CA GLN A 13 -0.55 -0.13 10.19
C GLN A 13 -0.98 1.10 9.40
N ILE A 14 -0.03 1.91 8.94
CA ILE A 14 -0.33 3.12 8.17
C ILE A 14 -0.97 2.76 6.83
N GLY A 15 -0.37 1.83 6.08
CA GLY A 15 -0.90 1.41 4.79
C GLY A 15 -2.30 0.81 4.88
N GLY A 16 -2.56 -0.03 5.88
CA GLY A 16 -3.89 -0.59 6.13
C GLY A 16 -4.94 0.46 6.48
N ASN A 17 -4.60 1.43 7.32
CA ASN A 17 -5.50 2.53 7.66
C ASN A 17 -5.79 3.44 6.45
N LEU A 18 -4.77 3.74 5.65
CA LEU A 18 -4.96 4.50 4.41
C LEU A 18 -5.85 3.76 3.41
N ALA A 19 -5.67 2.44 3.27
CA ALA A 19 -6.51 1.61 2.43
C ALA A 19 -7.99 1.69 2.84
N HIS A 20 -8.26 1.57 4.13
CA HIS A 20 -9.62 1.71 4.67
C HIS A 20 -10.21 3.09 4.38
N LEU A 21 -9.48 4.16 4.70
CA LEU A 21 -9.96 5.52 4.50
C LEU A 21 -10.20 5.85 3.01
N ALA A 22 -9.28 5.46 2.14
CA ALA A 22 -9.41 5.69 0.70
C ALA A 22 -10.63 4.95 0.13
N ALA A 23 -10.82 3.71 0.53
CA ALA A 23 -11.93 2.89 0.08
C ALA A 23 -13.27 3.37 0.63
N ALA A 24 -13.36 3.69 1.92
CA ALA A 24 -14.58 4.17 2.56
C ALA A 24 -15.05 5.52 2.00
N LYS A 25 -14.11 6.38 1.61
CA LYS A 25 -14.40 7.65 0.92
C LYS A 25 -14.58 7.52 -0.59
N GLU A 26 -14.51 6.31 -1.12
CA GLU A 26 -14.63 6.00 -2.54
C GLU A 26 -13.69 6.81 -3.45
N LEU A 27 -12.46 7.10 -2.96
CA LEU A 27 -11.46 7.86 -3.73
C LEU A 27 -10.96 7.08 -4.95
N GLY A 28 -11.06 5.78 -4.93
CA GLY A 28 -10.67 4.88 -6.01
C GLY A 28 -10.64 3.42 -5.56
N ASP A 29 -10.29 2.55 -6.47
CA ASP A 29 -9.97 1.16 -6.16
C ASP A 29 -8.55 1.08 -5.58
N VAL A 30 -8.34 0.25 -4.57
CA VAL A 30 -7.10 0.22 -3.80
C VAL A 30 -6.36 -1.10 -4.01
N VAL A 31 -5.09 -1.01 -4.32
CA VAL A 31 -4.16 -2.14 -4.31
C VAL A 31 -3.23 -1.98 -3.11
N LEU A 32 -3.31 -2.90 -2.18
CA LEU A 32 -2.48 -2.95 -0.97
C LEU A 32 -1.34 -3.94 -1.21
N PHE A 33 -0.16 -3.41 -1.45
CA PHE A 33 1.04 -4.19 -1.78
C PHE A 33 1.95 -4.36 -0.56
N ASP A 34 2.51 -5.54 -0.41
CA ASP A 34 3.65 -5.77 0.49
C ASP A 34 4.59 -6.84 -0.09
N ILE A 35 5.70 -7.08 0.58
CA ILE A 35 6.67 -8.12 0.20
C ILE A 35 6.04 -9.52 0.28
N PRO A 36 6.58 -10.52 -0.44
CA PRO A 36 6.02 -11.89 -0.43
C PRO A 36 5.86 -12.47 0.98
N ALA A 37 6.78 -12.19 1.89
CA ALA A 37 6.70 -12.65 3.28
C ALA A 37 5.49 -12.08 4.06
N ALA A 38 4.95 -10.93 3.64
CA ALA A 38 3.81 -10.25 4.25
C ALA A 38 2.55 -10.27 3.36
N GLU A 39 2.56 -11.02 2.26
CA GLU A 39 1.43 -11.09 1.31
C GLU A 39 0.14 -11.55 1.98
N GLY A 40 0.22 -12.54 2.86
CA GLY A 40 -0.93 -13.03 3.60
C GLY A 40 -1.59 -11.95 4.47
N ALA A 41 -0.79 -11.11 5.11
CA ALA A 41 -1.29 -9.97 5.89
C ALA A 41 -1.94 -8.90 5.00
N ALA A 42 -1.36 -8.61 3.83
CA ALA A 42 -1.93 -7.66 2.87
C ALA A 42 -3.28 -8.17 2.34
N LYS A 43 -3.36 -9.43 1.97
CA LYS A 43 -4.60 -10.07 1.52
C LYS A 43 -5.68 -10.11 2.61
N GLY A 44 -5.29 -10.46 3.84
CA GLY A 44 -6.20 -10.49 4.97
C GLY A 44 -6.80 -9.10 5.27
N LYS A 45 -5.98 -8.07 5.31
CA LYS A 45 -6.45 -6.68 5.50
C LYS A 45 -7.36 -6.22 4.37
N ALA A 46 -7.02 -6.51 3.13
CA ALA A 46 -7.86 -6.16 1.99
C ALA A 46 -9.22 -6.85 2.07
N LEU A 47 -9.25 -8.11 2.46
CA LEU A 47 -10.49 -8.86 2.66
C LEU A 47 -11.35 -8.28 3.78
N ASP A 48 -10.76 -8.01 4.94
CA ASP A 48 -11.46 -7.42 6.09
C ASP A 48 -12.10 -6.07 5.74
N ILE A 49 -11.34 -5.20 5.06
CA ILE A 49 -11.85 -3.90 4.62
C ILE A 49 -12.96 -4.09 3.59
N THR A 50 -12.79 -4.98 2.62
CA THR A 50 -13.81 -5.27 1.60
C THR A 50 -15.13 -5.70 2.24
N GLN A 51 -15.09 -6.49 3.29
CA GLN A 51 -16.30 -6.92 4.02
C GLN A 51 -16.94 -5.79 4.83
N LEU A 52 -16.16 -4.80 5.26
CA LEU A 52 -16.64 -3.64 6.01
C LEU A 52 -17.34 -2.60 5.12
N LEU A 53 -16.88 -2.41 3.89
CA LEU A 53 -17.33 -1.33 3.00
C LEU A 53 -18.84 -1.28 2.74
N PRO A 54 -19.56 -2.41 2.54
CA PRO A 54 -20.99 -2.38 2.30
C PRO A 54 -21.81 -1.80 3.45
N ILE A 55 -21.31 -1.87 4.68
CA ILE A 55 -21.98 -1.29 5.86
C ILE A 55 -22.09 0.24 5.71
N GLY A 56 -21.06 0.88 5.15
CA GLY A 56 -21.05 2.31 4.84
C GLY A 56 -21.59 2.66 3.43
N GLY A 57 -22.04 1.69 2.68
CA GLY A 57 -22.53 1.89 1.30
C GLY A 57 -21.42 2.11 0.27
N ALA A 58 -20.14 1.91 0.64
CA ALA A 58 -19.03 2.08 -0.28
C ALA A 58 -18.81 0.83 -1.15
N GLY A 59 -18.52 1.04 -2.44
CA GLY A 59 -18.33 -0.02 -3.43
C GLY A 59 -16.93 -0.07 -4.03
N ALA A 60 -15.92 0.48 -3.36
CA ALA A 60 -14.53 0.41 -3.81
C ALA A 60 -14.01 -1.03 -3.77
N ARG A 61 -13.16 -1.38 -4.73
CA ARG A 61 -12.50 -2.67 -4.79
C ARG A 61 -11.14 -2.60 -4.09
N LEU A 62 -10.84 -3.59 -3.25
CA LEU A 62 -9.53 -3.75 -2.62
C LEU A 62 -8.89 -5.07 -3.01
N VAL A 63 -7.61 -5.03 -3.30
CA VAL A 63 -6.79 -6.22 -3.57
C VAL A 63 -5.53 -6.14 -2.73
N GLY A 64 -5.21 -7.23 -2.02
CA GLY A 64 -3.92 -7.42 -1.36
C GLY A 64 -3.01 -8.27 -2.22
N THR A 65 -1.76 -7.86 -2.41
CA THR A 65 -0.83 -8.54 -3.33
C THR A 65 0.62 -8.36 -2.94
N SER A 66 1.48 -9.25 -3.44
CA SER A 66 2.94 -9.06 -3.45
C SER A 66 3.50 -8.89 -4.87
N SER A 67 2.62 -8.81 -5.88
CA SER A 67 3.01 -8.58 -7.27
C SER A 67 2.89 -7.12 -7.67
N TYR A 68 3.94 -6.57 -8.27
CA TYR A 68 3.92 -5.23 -8.85
C TYR A 68 2.99 -5.10 -10.06
N ASP A 69 2.67 -6.21 -10.72
CA ASP A 69 1.75 -6.21 -11.87
C ASP A 69 0.37 -5.70 -11.47
N GLU A 70 -0.08 -6.03 -10.26
CA GLU A 70 -1.35 -5.52 -9.72
C GLU A 70 -1.31 -4.03 -9.41
N VAL A 71 -0.15 -3.49 -9.09
CA VAL A 71 0.05 -2.05 -8.82
C VAL A 71 0.22 -1.26 -10.11
N ALA A 72 0.66 -1.91 -11.17
CA ALA A 72 0.89 -1.26 -12.47
C ALA A 72 -0.37 -0.51 -12.94
N GLY A 73 -0.15 0.67 -13.52
CA GLY A 73 -1.25 1.53 -13.98
C GLY A 73 -1.99 2.27 -12.86
N ALA A 74 -1.50 2.26 -11.63
CA ALA A 74 -2.07 3.08 -10.57
C ALA A 74 -1.94 4.58 -10.89
N ASP A 75 -3.02 5.33 -10.68
CA ASP A 75 -3.03 6.79 -10.85
C ASP A 75 -2.21 7.49 -9.76
N VAL A 76 -2.21 6.93 -8.57
CA VAL A 76 -1.45 7.42 -7.40
C VAL A 76 -0.80 6.26 -6.68
N CYS A 77 0.47 6.43 -6.32
CA CYS A 77 1.19 5.50 -5.44
C CYS A 77 1.60 6.21 -4.15
N ILE A 78 1.24 5.61 -3.01
CA ILE A 78 1.65 6.08 -1.69
C ILE A 78 2.56 5.02 -1.07
N ILE A 79 3.76 5.41 -0.71
CA ILE A 79 4.76 4.49 -0.14
C ILE A 79 4.85 4.73 1.37
N THR A 80 4.43 3.72 2.13
CA THR A 80 4.53 3.67 3.59
C THR A 80 5.45 2.54 4.06
N ALA A 81 6.04 1.81 3.11
CA ALA A 81 6.91 0.69 3.41
C ALA A 81 8.22 1.13 4.05
N GLY A 82 8.64 0.41 5.05
CA GLY A 82 9.90 0.62 5.75
C GLY A 82 10.01 -0.33 6.94
N ILE A 83 11.23 -0.54 7.41
CA ILE A 83 11.49 -1.30 8.63
C ILE A 83 11.33 -0.36 9.82
N PRO A 84 10.60 -0.75 10.87
CA PRO A 84 10.50 0.04 12.08
C PRO A 84 11.85 0.14 12.78
N ARG A 85 12.07 1.26 13.45
CA ARG A 85 13.30 1.47 14.23
C ARG A 85 13.38 0.46 15.36
N LYS A 86 14.51 -0.24 15.42
CA LYS A 86 14.82 -1.17 16.52
C LYS A 86 15.62 -0.45 17.60
N PRO A 87 15.57 -0.91 18.88
CA PRO A 87 16.44 -0.41 19.93
C PRO A 87 17.91 -0.47 19.50
N GLY A 88 18.66 0.61 19.70
CA GLY A 88 20.06 0.72 19.32
C GLY A 88 20.33 1.18 17.88
N MET A 89 19.30 1.34 17.04
CA MET A 89 19.45 1.92 15.70
C MET A 89 19.38 3.45 15.74
N SER A 90 20.33 4.10 15.06
CA SER A 90 20.24 5.53 14.78
C SER A 90 19.24 5.80 13.63
N ARG A 91 18.87 7.08 13.44
CA ARG A 91 18.07 7.49 12.28
C ARG A 91 18.79 7.24 10.95
N GLU A 92 20.10 7.41 10.96
CA GLU A 92 20.95 7.19 9.78
C GLU A 92 21.02 5.73 9.39
N ASP A 93 21.12 4.82 10.38
CA ASP A 93 21.07 3.37 10.16
C ASP A 93 19.72 2.95 9.52
N LEU A 94 18.63 3.53 10.02
CA LEU A 94 17.29 3.29 9.47
C LEU A 94 17.16 3.80 8.04
N LEU A 95 17.70 4.97 7.75
CA LEU A 95 17.72 5.57 6.44
C LEU A 95 18.48 4.69 5.43
N GLY A 96 19.67 4.23 5.80
CA GLY A 96 20.48 3.31 4.98
C GLY A 96 19.76 2.02 4.63
N THR A 97 18.93 1.51 5.53
CA THR A 97 18.15 0.29 5.31
C THR A 97 16.92 0.53 4.43
N ASN A 98 16.23 1.66 4.59
CA ASN A 98 14.95 1.93 3.93
C ASN A 98 15.11 2.52 2.53
N ILE A 99 16.14 3.32 2.26
CA ILE A 99 16.37 3.95 0.94
C ILE A 99 16.39 2.93 -0.21
N PRO A 100 17.19 1.85 -0.15
CA PRO A 100 17.23 0.87 -1.24
C PRO A 100 15.86 0.25 -1.52
N SER A 101 15.10 -0.06 -0.47
CA SER A 101 13.77 -0.64 -0.58
C SER A 101 12.78 0.29 -1.27
N VAL A 102 12.84 1.59 -0.98
CA VAL A 102 11.98 2.61 -1.61
C VAL A 102 12.38 2.81 -3.08
N CYS A 103 13.69 2.92 -3.37
CA CYS A 103 14.18 3.12 -4.73
C CYS A 103 13.78 1.98 -5.68
N VAL A 104 13.91 0.73 -5.24
CA VAL A 104 13.50 -0.44 -6.04
C VAL A 104 12.00 -0.39 -6.36
N ARG A 105 11.17 -0.04 -5.39
CA ARG A 105 9.72 0.02 -5.57
C ARG A 105 9.30 1.14 -6.52
N VAL A 106 9.97 2.29 -6.46
CA VAL A 106 9.73 3.40 -7.39
C VAL A 106 10.10 3.03 -8.82
N ALA A 107 11.26 2.40 -9.00
CA ALA A 107 11.72 1.95 -10.32
C ALA A 107 10.78 0.91 -10.93
N ALA A 108 10.25 -0.02 -10.13
CA ALA A 108 9.33 -1.05 -10.59
C ALA A 108 7.97 -0.48 -11.05
N ASN A 109 7.53 0.64 -10.51
CA ASN A 109 6.25 1.26 -10.86
C ASN A 109 6.31 2.26 -12.01
N GLY A 110 7.49 2.76 -12.38
CA GLY A 110 7.64 3.76 -13.45
C GLY A 110 6.86 5.07 -13.23
N GLN A 111 6.39 5.31 -12.01
CA GLN A 111 5.58 6.48 -11.66
C GLN A 111 6.36 7.49 -10.82
N ARG A 112 6.08 8.78 -11.04
CA ARG A 112 6.60 9.85 -10.19
C ARG A 112 6.05 9.74 -8.78
N LEU A 113 6.95 9.72 -7.80
CA LEU A 113 6.58 9.91 -6.40
C LEU A 113 5.97 11.30 -6.21
N VAL A 114 4.77 11.33 -5.67
CA VAL A 114 4.24 12.52 -5.00
C VAL A 114 4.65 12.38 -3.53
N ARG A 115 5.51 13.27 -3.06
CA ARG A 115 5.89 13.37 -1.65
C ARG A 115 4.77 14.00 -0.83
#